data_0f52dcf39dc48a07353e299bc85c3eb0
#
_entry.id   0f52dcf39dc48a07353e299bc85c3eb0
#
_cell.length_a   1.000
_cell.length_b   1.000
_cell.length_c   1.000
_cell.angle_alpha   90.00
_cell.angle_beta   90.00
_cell.angle_gamma   90.00
#
_symmetry.space_group_name_H-M   'P 1'
#
loop_
_entity.id
_entity.type
_entity.pdbx_description
1 polymer ?
#
loop_
_entity_poly.entity_id
_entity_poly.type
_entity_poly.pdbx_seq_one_letter_code
_entity_poly.pdbx_strand_id
1 'polypeptide(L)'
;MWTFLFKGPARNEEEWDHLLDDLMTAQGRFYYAIVDKDSGKALGTFSLMRIDQANRVIEVGAVTYSPALQKTRMATEAQYLLARYVFEDLGYRRYEWKCDALNQASRKAAERLGFTYEGCFRQAVVYKGRTRDTDWLSIIDQEWPEIKQRLEAWLDPSNFDANGQQKQSLREIAQK
;
A
#
# COMPACT_ATOMS: atom_id res chain seq x y z
N MET A 1 -0.19 -4.92 -13.77
CA MET A 1 0.58 -4.97 -12.51
C MET A 1 2.03 -4.52 -12.71
N TRP A 2 2.83 -5.19 -13.54
CA TRP A 2 4.28 -5.00 -13.67
C TRP A 2 4.72 -3.69 -14.34
N THR A 3 3.83 -2.99 -15.03
CA THR A 3 4.14 -1.75 -15.77
C THR A 3 4.84 -0.70 -14.92
N PHE A 4 4.39 -0.52 -13.67
CA PHE A 4 4.88 0.51 -12.76
C PHE A 4 5.83 -0.01 -11.67
N LEU A 5 6.15 -1.29 -11.67
CA LEU A 5 7.17 -1.87 -10.80
C LEU A 5 8.55 -1.77 -11.46
N PHE A 6 9.61 -1.63 -10.65
CA PHE A 6 10.98 -1.55 -11.15
C PHE A 6 11.43 -2.84 -11.83
N LYS A 7 10.98 -3.99 -11.33
CA LYS A 7 11.24 -5.30 -11.92
C LYS A 7 10.08 -5.75 -12.81
N GLY A 8 10.37 -6.68 -13.71
CA GLY A 8 9.38 -7.38 -14.53
C GLY A 8 8.86 -8.65 -13.83
N PRO A 9 7.89 -9.35 -14.44
CA PRO A 9 7.49 -10.68 -13.99
C PRO A 9 8.62 -11.69 -14.19
N ALA A 10 8.76 -12.65 -13.29
CA ALA A 10 9.59 -13.83 -13.51
C ALA A 10 9.02 -14.67 -14.66
N ARG A 11 9.90 -15.20 -15.50
CA ARG A 11 9.54 -15.99 -16.69
C ARG A 11 9.60 -17.49 -16.44
N ASN A 12 10.30 -17.91 -15.38
CA ASN A 12 10.49 -19.29 -14.95
C ASN A 12 10.72 -19.35 -13.45
N GLU A 13 10.85 -20.56 -12.90
CA GLU A 13 11.02 -20.82 -11.47
C GLU A 13 12.33 -20.24 -10.92
N GLU A 14 13.43 -20.37 -11.64
CA GLU A 14 14.73 -19.82 -11.25
C GLU A 14 14.71 -18.31 -11.09
N GLU A 15 14.11 -17.59 -12.05
CA GLU A 15 13.92 -16.14 -11.95
C GLU A 15 12.97 -15.75 -10.79
N TRP A 16 12.01 -16.63 -10.47
CA TRP A 16 11.11 -16.43 -9.35
C TRP A 16 11.86 -16.59 -8.01
N ASP A 17 12.69 -17.60 -7.88
CA ASP A 17 13.51 -17.83 -6.67
C ASP A 17 14.48 -16.67 -6.47
N HIS A 18 15.17 -16.21 -7.52
CA HIS A 18 16.00 -15.02 -7.45
C HIS A 18 15.21 -13.76 -7.06
N LEU A 19 13.99 -13.61 -7.55
CA LEU A 19 13.13 -12.49 -7.15
C LEU A 19 12.79 -12.55 -5.66
N LEU A 20 12.47 -13.73 -5.13
CA LEU A 20 12.18 -13.93 -3.70
C LEU A 20 13.41 -13.66 -2.84
N ASP A 21 14.59 -14.18 -3.23
CA ASP A 21 15.84 -13.92 -2.53
C ASP A 21 16.16 -12.43 -2.47
N ASP A 22 15.99 -11.71 -3.57
CA ASP A 22 16.15 -10.25 -3.62
C ASP A 22 15.19 -9.51 -2.67
N LEU A 23 13.95 -10.01 -2.51
CA LEU A 23 13.00 -9.43 -1.57
C LEU A 23 13.40 -9.71 -0.11
N MET A 24 13.84 -10.94 0.18
CA MET A 24 14.22 -11.35 1.53
C MET A 24 15.53 -10.73 2.02
N THR A 25 16.47 -10.45 1.10
CA THR A 25 17.80 -9.90 1.43
C THR A 25 17.90 -8.39 1.24
N ALA A 26 16.82 -7.72 0.78
CA ALA A 26 16.82 -6.29 0.51
C ALA A 26 17.12 -5.47 1.77
N GLN A 27 18.24 -4.73 1.76
CA GLN A 27 18.63 -3.87 2.86
C GLN A 27 17.71 -2.62 2.96
N GLY A 28 17.38 -2.23 4.19
CA GLY A 28 16.55 -1.04 4.46
C GLY A 28 15.08 -1.18 4.00
N ARG A 29 14.61 -2.42 3.82
CA ARG A 29 13.22 -2.75 3.48
C ARG A 29 12.76 -3.96 4.26
N PHE A 30 11.51 -3.91 4.71
CA PHE A 30 10.85 -5.04 5.35
C PHE A 30 9.63 -5.42 4.52
N TYR A 31 9.69 -6.59 3.90
CA TYR A 31 8.58 -7.11 3.09
C TYR A 31 7.61 -7.92 3.95
N TYR A 32 6.33 -7.79 3.64
CA TYR A 32 5.24 -8.54 4.26
C TYR A 32 4.43 -9.24 3.17
N ALA A 33 4.07 -10.48 3.39
CA ALA A 33 3.10 -11.19 2.58
C ALA A 33 1.68 -10.91 3.10
N ILE A 34 0.74 -10.72 2.19
CA ILE A 34 -0.69 -10.64 2.49
C ILE A 34 -1.26 -12.03 2.24
N VAL A 35 -1.59 -12.69 3.35
CA VAL A 35 -2.06 -14.09 3.33
C VAL A 35 -3.55 -14.13 3.62
N ASP A 36 -4.29 -14.79 2.74
CA ASP A 36 -5.68 -15.13 2.98
C ASP A 36 -5.78 -16.19 4.08
N LYS A 37 -6.46 -15.87 5.17
CA LYS A 37 -6.56 -16.75 6.35
C LYS A 37 -7.30 -18.06 6.07
N ASP A 38 -8.27 -18.03 5.17
CA ASP A 38 -9.11 -19.20 4.90
C ASP A 38 -8.39 -20.22 4.02
N SER A 39 -7.67 -19.75 3.01
CA SER A 39 -6.95 -20.61 2.07
C SER A 39 -5.48 -20.82 2.40
N GLY A 40 -4.88 -19.99 3.28
CA GLY A 40 -3.45 -19.98 3.57
C GLY A 40 -2.58 -19.45 2.41
N LYS A 41 -3.19 -18.93 1.33
CA LYS A 41 -2.46 -18.49 0.14
C LYS A 41 -1.97 -17.05 0.27
N ALA A 42 -0.73 -16.80 -0.11
CA ALA A 42 -0.20 -15.45 -0.28
C ALA A 42 -0.82 -14.83 -1.55
N LEU A 43 -1.56 -13.73 -1.39
CA LEU A 43 -2.26 -13.05 -2.48
C LEU A 43 -1.59 -11.74 -2.90
N GLY A 44 -0.62 -11.26 -2.14
CA GLY A 44 0.10 -10.04 -2.44
C GLY A 44 1.23 -9.77 -1.47
N THR A 45 1.97 -8.71 -1.74
CA THR A 45 3.04 -8.20 -0.89
C THR A 45 3.02 -6.69 -0.84
N PHE A 46 3.61 -6.14 0.21
CA PHE A 46 4.04 -4.76 0.32
C PHE A 46 5.29 -4.67 1.19
N SER A 47 5.93 -3.52 1.25
CA SER A 47 7.08 -3.32 2.12
C SER A 47 7.01 -2.01 2.87
N LEU A 48 7.62 -1.96 4.06
CA LEU A 48 8.06 -0.73 4.71
C LEU A 48 9.49 -0.42 4.23
N MET A 49 9.71 0.79 3.77
CA MET A 49 10.97 1.21 3.15
C MET A 49 11.25 2.69 3.37
N ARG A 50 12.45 3.14 2.97
CA ARG A 50 12.89 4.55 3.14
C ARG A 50 12.68 5.04 4.57
N ILE A 51 13.17 4.24 5.51
CA ILE A 51 12.99 4.42 6.93
C ILE A 51 13.95 5.51 7.41
N ASP A 52 13.39 6.65 7.80
CA ASP A 52 14.12 7.75 8.46
C ASP A 52 13.72 7.80 9.94
N GLN A 53 14.49 7.13 10.78
CA GLN A 53 14.21 7.05 12.20
C GLN A 53 14.37 8.41 12.91
N ALA A 54 15.32 9.24 12.46
CA ALA A 54 15.56 10.54 13.06
C ALA A 54 14.36 11.48 12.89
N ASN A 55 13.75 11.47 11.71
CA ASN A 55 12.56 12.24 11.40
C ASN A 55 11.26 11.49 11.63
N ARG A 56 11.30 10.20 12.00
CA ARG A 56 10.15 9.30 12.16
C ARG A 56 9.27 9.27 10.91
N VAL A 57 9.90 9.09 9.74
CA VAL A 57 9.26 8.99 8.42
C VAL A 57 9.47 7.60 7.86
N ILE A 58 8.43 7.02 7.29
CA ILE A 58 8.47 5.69 6.68
C ILE A 58 7.54 5.63 5.47
N GLU A 59 7.89 4.83 4.46
CA GLU A 59 7.11 4.67 3.24
C GLU A 59 6.57 3.26 3.10
N VAL A 60 5.29 3.12 2.72
CA VAL A 60 4.79 1.88 2.13
C VAL A 60 5.10 1.86 0.65
N GLY A 61 5.77 0.80 0.20
CA GLY A 61 6.13 0.66 -1.20
C GLY A 61 6.14 -0.78 -1.67
N ALA A 62 6.54 -1.00 -2.92
CA ALA A 62 6.57 -2.30 -3.57
C ALA A 62 5.23 -3.06 -3.46
N VAL A 63 4.11 -2.35 -3.47
CA VAL A 63 2.76 -2.91 -3.35
C VAL A 63 2.45 -3.74 -4.59
N THR A 64 2.29 -5.05 -4.39
CA THR A 64 2.02 -6.01 -5.45
C THR A 64 0.84 -6.88 -5.06
N TYR A 65 -0.28 -6.73 -5.76
CA TYR A 65 -1.51 -7.44 -5.48
C TYR A 65 -1.90 -8.34 -6.64
N SER A 66 -2.18 -9.62 -6.36
CA SER A 66 -2.78 -10.51 -7.34
C SER A 66 -4.16 -9.99 -7.78
N PRO A 67 -4.69 -10.41 -8.93
CA PRO A 67 -6.05 -10.07 -9.33
C PRO A 67 -7.10 -10.46 -8.28
N ALA A 68 -6.88 -11.55 -7.55
CA ALA A 68 -7.79 -12.02 -6.49
C ALA A 68 -7.81 -11.10 -5.26
N LEU A 69 -6.72 -10.36 -4.98
CA LEU A 69 -6.65 -9.42 -3.86
C LEU A 69 -7.14 -8.01 -4.24
N GLN A 70 -7.01 -7.62 -5.51
CA GLN A 70 -7.34 -6.26 -5.95
C GLN A 70 -8.82 -5.92 -5.71
N LYS A 71 -9.08 -4.72 -5.17
CA LYS A 71 -10.43 -4.19 -4.90
C LYS A 71 -11.24 -4.99 -3.87
N THR A 72 -10.58 -5.83 -3.06
CA THR A 72 -11.24 -6.59 -2.00
C THR A 72 -11.20 -5.86 -0.66
N ARG A 73 -12.05 -6.31 0.28
CA ARG A 73 -12.01 -5.91 1.68
C ARG A 73 -10.64 -6.21 2.30
N MET A 74 -10.09 -7.40 2.02
CA MET A 74 -8.77 -7.85 2.49
C MET A 74 -7.64 -6.89 2.08
N ALA A 75 -7.66 -6.36 0.84
CA ALA A 75 -6.67 -5.39 0.38
C ALA A 75 -6.69 -4.10 1.20
N THR A 76 -7.87 -3.63 1.60
CA THR A 76 -8.03 -2.46 2.47
C THR A 76 -7.62 -2.77 3.91
N GLU A 77 -7.99 -3.94 4.43
CA GLU A 77 -7.61 -4.40 5.77
C GLU A 77 -6.09 -4.53 5.91
N ALA A 78 -5.40 -5.08 4.91
CA ALA A 78 -3.94 -5.18 4.91
C ALA A 78 -3.26 -3.80 5.01
N GLN A 79 -3.73 -2.81 4.28
CA GLN A 79 -3.21 -1.43 4.36
C GLN A 79 -3.53 -0.78 5.72
N TYR A 80 -4.73 -1.01 6.24
CA TYR A 80 -5.12 -0.55 7.58
C TYR A 80 -4.20 -1.13 8.66
N LEU A 81 -3.96 -2.45 8.64
CA LEU A 81 -3.10 -3.12 9.62
C LEU A 81 -1.65 -2.60 9.55
N LEU A 82 -1.12 -2.37 8.35
CA LEU A 82 0.23 -1.84 8.18
C LEU A 82 0.32 -0.38 8.68
N ALA A 83 -0.67 0.47 8.36
CA ALA A 83 -0.71 1.85 8.83
C ALA A 83 -0.83 1.91 10.36
N ARG A 84 -1.69 1.07 10.95
CA ARG A 84 -1.83 0.96 12.41
C ARG A 84 -0.50 0.59 13.06
N TYR A 85 0.19 -0.41 12.54
CA TYR A 85 1.50 -0.82 13.02
C TYR A 85 2.52 0.33 12.95
N VAL A 86 2.53 1.09 11.86
CA VAL A 86 3.42 2.24 11.68
C VAL A 86 3.18 3.34 12.71
N PHE A 87 1.92 3.70 12.94
CA PHE A 87 1.59 4.82 13.83
C PHE A 87 1.56 4.42 15.30
N GLU A 88 0.99 3.25 15.63
CA GLU A 88 0.70 2.88 17.02
C GLU A 88 1.80 2.05 17.67
N ASP A 89 2.40 1.10 16.93
CA ASP A 89 3.45 0.23 17.47
C ASP A 89 4.85 0.81 17.26
N LEU A 90 5.12 1.35 16.06
CA LEU A 90 6.43 1.93 15.74
C LEU A 90 6.56 3.41 16.08
N GLY A 91 5.45 4.14 16.31
CA GLY A 91 5.44 5.55 16.71
C GLY A 91 5.96 6.51 15.64
N TYR A 92 5.83 6.16 14.36
CA TYR A 92 6.16 7.07 13.28
C TYR A 92 5.13 8.19 13.18
N ARG A 93 5.58 9.39 12.80
CA ARG A 93 4.70 10.56 12.67
C ARG A 93 4.27 10.85 11.24
N ARG A 94 4.93 10.21 10.23
CA ARG A 94 4.62 10.39 8.82
C ARG A 94 4.75 9.08 8.07
N TYR A 95 3.70 8.72 7.36
CA TYR A 95 3.59 7.52 6.54
C TYR A 95 3.39 7.92 5.09
N GLU A 96 4.33 7.56 4.22
CA GLU A 96 4.39 8.02 2.84
C GLU A 96 3.92 6.95 1.85
N TRP A 97 3.37 7.43 0.75
CA TRP A 97 3.07 6.65 -0.45
C TRP A 97 3.59 7.39 -1.67
N LYS A 98 4.34 6.68 -2.54
CA LYS A 98 4.86 7.26 -3.78
C LYS A 98 4.47 6.37 -4.95
N CYS A 99 4.04 6.99 -6.05
CA CYS A 99 3.74 6.26 -7.27
C CYS A 99 4.18 7.04 -8.51
N ASP A 100 4.30 6.34 -9.63
CA ASP A 100 4.44 6.96 -10.95
C ASP A 100 3.20 7.84 -11.20
N ALA A 101 3.38 9.09 -11.62
CA ALA A 101 2.29 10.03 -11.87
C ALA A 101 1.29 9.52 -12.93
N LEU A 102 1.75 8.60 -13.81
CA LEU A 102 0.88 7.91 -14.77
C LEU A 102 0.07 6.76 -14.13
N ASN A 103 0.44 6.32 -12.92
CA ASN A 103 -0.27 5.25 -12.21
C ASN A 103 -1.47 5.79 -11.42
N GLN A 104 -2.47 6.26 -12.15
CA GLN A 104 -3.69 6.82 -11.55
C GLN A 104 -4.43 5.83 -10.64
N ALA A 105 -4.31 4.53 -10.88
CA ALA A 105 -4.90 3.51 -10.02
C ALA A 105 -4.26 3.50 -8.63
N SER A 106 -2.93 3.63 -8.55
CA SER A 106 -2.20 3.71 -7.29
C SER A 106 -2.51 5.00 -6.54
N ARG A 107 -2.52 6.15 -7.23
CA ARG A 107 -2.88 7.43 -6.65
C ARG A 107 -4.28 7.41 -6.04
N LYS A 108 -5.29 6.96 -6.81
CA LYS A 108 -6.68 6.86 -6.34
C LYS A 108 -6.82 5.87 -5.16
N ALA A 109 -6.01 4.81 -5.13
CA ALA A 109 -6.00 3.87 -4.01
C ALA A 109 -5.46 4.53 -2.73
N ALA A 110 -4.36 5.27 -2.82
CA ALA A 110 -3.79 6.01 -1.69
C ALA A 110 -4.76 7.08 -1.17
N GLU A 111 -5.32 7.92 -2.05
CA GLU A 111 -6.31 8.95 -1.68
C GLU A 111 -7.55 8.33 -1.01
N ARG A 112 -8.03 7.19 -1.53
CA ARG A 112 -9.14 6.45 -0.92
C ARG A 112 -8.82 5.98 0.51
N LEU A 113 -7.58 5.57 0.77
CA LEU A 113 -7.11 5.10 2.08
C LEU A 113 -6.88 6.26 3.07
N GLY A 114 -6.86 7.50 2.61
CA GLY A 114 -6.72 8.69 3.43
C GLY A 114 -5.39 9.43 3.25
N PHE A 115 -4.56 9.00 2.30
CA PHE A 115 -3.34 9.76 2.00
C PHE A 115 -3.68 11.07 1.31
N THR A 116 -3.07 12.14 1.77
CA THR A 116 -3.15 13.48 1.18
C THR A 116 -2.08 13.61 0.09
N TYR A 117 -2.47 14.08 -1.10
CA TYR A 117 -1.54 14.39 -2.17
C TYR A 117 -0.77 15.67 -1.87
N GLU A 118 0.57 15.62 -1.96
CA GLU A 118 1.44 16.75 -1.63
C GLU A 118 2.11 17.38 -2.86
N GLY A 119 2.29 16.63 -3.93
CA GLY A 119 2.88 17.16 -5.14
C GLY A 119 3.49 16.11 -6.06
N CYS A 120 3.94 16.55 -7.22
CA CYS A 120 4.59 15.73 -8.22
C CYS A 120 6.06 16.15 -8.39
N PHE A 121 6.98 15.23 -8.17
CA PHE A 121 8.39 15.43 -8.45
C PHE A 121 8.66 15.04 -9.89
N ARG A 122 8.85 16.04 -10.74
CA ARG A 122 9.08 15.81 -12.17
C ARG A 122 10.44 15.20 -12.41
N GLN A 123 10.53 14.24 -13.35
CA GLN A 123 11.76 13.54 -13.76
C GLN A 123 12.57 12.97 -12.57
N ALA A 124 11.87 12.55 -11.53
CA ALA A 124 12.47 12.11 -10.27
C ALA A 124 13.26 10.80 -10.39
N VAL A 125 12.89 9.94 -11.35
CA VAL A 125 13.47 8.61 -11.52
C VAL A 125 13.56 8.24 -12.99
N VAL A 126 14.60 7.48 -13.35
CA VAL A 126 14.69 6.78 -14.65
C VAL A 126 14.55 5.29 -14.36
N TYR A 127 13.60 4.60 -15.00
CA TYR A 127 13.45 3.15 -14.92
C TYR A 127 12.87 2.57 -16.22
N LYS A 128 13.25 1.36 -16.55
CA LYS A 128 12.79 0.67 -17.78
C LYS A 128 12.94 1.54 -19.04
N GLY A 129 14.03 2.30 -19.14
CA GLY A 129 14.36 3.16 -20.29
C GLY A 129 13.49 4.41 -20.43
N ARG A 130 12.71 4.78 -19.41
CA ARG A 130 11.87 5.99 -19.44
C ARG A 130 12.01 6.85 -18.17
N THR A 131 11.75 8.12 -18.30
CA THR A 131 11.61 9.05 -17.18
C THR A 131 10.30 8.79 -16.45
N ARG A 132 10.33 8.93 -15.13
CA ARG A 132 9.17 8.86 -14.24
C ARG A 132 9.05 10.15 -13.46
N ASP A 133 7.91 10.79 -13.57
CA ASP A 133 7.43 11.75 -12.59
C ASP A 133 6.82 10.97 -11.42
N THR A 134 7.05 11.44 -10.20
CA THR A 134 6.62 10.73 -9.00
C THR A 134 5.67 11.57 -8.17
N ASP A 135 4.45 11.09 -8.02
CA ASP A 135 3.48 11.64 -7.08
C ASP A 135 3.84 11.22 -5.65
N TRP A 136 3.78 12.20 -4.75
CA TRP A 136 4.00 12.03 -3.32
C TRP A 136 2.70 12.25 -2.57
N LEU A 137 2.39 11.29 -1.69
CA LEU A 137 1.22 11.35 -0.81
C LEU A 137 1.65 10.91 0.59
N SER A 138 0.96 11.40 1.61
CA SER A 138 1.24 11.03 3.00
C SER A 138 -0.01 11.01 3.87
N ILE A 139 0.12 10.32 5.00
CA ILE A 139 -0.71 10.48 6.21
C ILE A 139 0.23 10.93 7.32
N ILE A 140 -0.18 11.92 8.12
CA ILE A 140 0.56 12.33 9.31
C ILE A 140 -0.15 11.83 10.59
N ASP A 141 0.59 11.78 11.68
CA ASP A 141 0.11 11.25 12.98
C ASP A 141 -1.15 11.98 13.50
N GLN A 142 -1.27 13.28 13.21
CA GLN A 142 -2.44 14.07 13.59
C GLN A 142 -3.72 13.68 12.81
N GLU A 143 -3.58 13.15 11.59
CA GLU A 143 -4.69 12.70 10.74
C GLU A 143 -5.10 11.25 11.04
N TRP A 144 -4.16 10.46 11.59
CA TRP A 144 -4.34 9.02 11.78
C TRP A 144 -5.57 8.64 12.61
N PRO A 145 -5.91 9.29 13.74
CA PRO A 145 -7.08 8.90 14.54
C PRO A 145 -8.40 8.93 13.75
N GLU A 146 -8.62 9.95 12.95
CA GLU A 146 -9.82 10.08 12.10
C GLU A 146 -9.81 9.04 10.96
N ILE A 147 -8.66 8.88 10.28
CA ILE A 147 -8.50 7.90 9.20
C ILE A 147 -8.71 6.48 9.75
N LYS A 148 -8.16 6.16 10.92
CA LYS A 148 -8.35 4.89 11.61
C LYS A 148 -9.82 4.60 11.84
N GLN A 149 -10.52 5.52 12.49
CA GLN A 149 -11.95 5.37 12.80
C GLN A 149 -12.77 5.10 11.54
N ARG A 150 -12.48 5.83 10.46
CA ARG A 150 -13.13 5.65 9.16
C ARG A 150 -12.85 4.29 8.54
N LEU A 151 -11.59 3.82 8.59
CA LEU A 151 -11.20 2.50 8.07
C LEU A 151 -11.82 1.38 8.89
N GLU A 152 -11.85 1.49 10.22
CA GLU A 152 -12.50 0.52 11.11
C GLU A 152 -14.00 0.42 10.86
N ALA A 153 -14.68 1.57 10.75
CA ALA A 153 -16.11 1.61 10.42
C ALA A 153 -16.40 0.98 9.04
N TRP A 154 -15.53 1.22 8.05
CA TRP A 154 -15.70 0.59 6.74
C TRP A 154 -15.44 -0.92 6.77
N LEU A 155 -14.45 -1.37 7.55
CA LEU A 155 -14.07 -2.78 7.70
C LEU A 155 -15.05 -3.57 8.56
N ASP A 156 -15.95 -2.92 9.28
CA ASP A 156 -16.96 -3.60 10.12
C ASP A 156 -17.76 -4.61 9.27
N PRO A 157 -17.93 -5.86 9.73
CA PRO A 157 -18.69 -6.87 9.02
C PRO A 157 -20.09 -6.43 8.63
N SER A 158 -20.75 -5.59 9.44
CA SER A 158 -22.09 -5.08 9.19
C SER A 158 -22.19 -4.19 7.95
N ASN A 159 -21.06 -3.62 7.51
CA ASN A 159 -20.98 -2.81 6.28
C ASN A 159 -21.01 -3.66 4.99
N PHE A 160 -21.04 -4.98 5.11
CA PHE A 160 -21.06 -5.88 3.95
C PHE A 160 -22.33 -6.72 3.95
N ASP A 161 -22.83 -7.00 2.75
CA ASP A 161 -23.96 -7.93 2.56
C ASP A 161 -23.47 -9.39 2.49
N ALA A 162 -24.42 -10.31 2.30
CA ALA A 162 -24.15 -11.74 2.21
C ALA A 162 -23.25 -12.13 1.00
N ASN A 163 -23.14 -11.24 0.00
CA ASN A 163 -22.29 -11.41 -1.17
C ASN A 163 -20.93 -10.71 -1.02
N GLY A 164 -20.63 -10.12 0.17
CA GLY A 164 -19.41 -9.37 0.43
C GLY A 164 -19.38 -7.98 -0.22
N GLN A 165 -20.52 -7.45 -0.69
CA GLN A 165 -20.61 -6.12 -1.26
C GLN A 165 -20.75 -5.08 -0.14
N GLN A 166 -19.97 -4.00 -0.22
CA GLN A 166 -20.07 -2.90 0.73
C GLN A 166 -21.43 -2.20 0.63
N LYS A 167 -22.05 -1.90 1.76
CA LYS A 167 -23.29 -1.11 1.86
C LYS A 167 -23.01 0.39 1.76
N GLN A 168 -21.90 0.82 2.37
CA GLN A 168 -21.40 2.20 2.31
C GLN A 168 -19.95 2.19 1.83
N SER A 169 -19.62 3.08 0.91
CA SER A 169 -18.24 3.26 0.47
C SER A 169 -17.42 3.99 1.54
N LEU A 170 -16.09 3.83 1.50
CA LEU A 170 -15.19 4.52 2.41
C LEU A 170 -15.30 6.06 2.33
N ARG A 171 -15.75 6.60 1.19
CA ARG A 171 -15.99 8.04 1.01
C ARG A 171 -17.26 8.50 1.72
N GLU A 172 -18.31 7.71 1.72
CA GLU A 172 -19.59 8.04 2.37
C GLU A 172 -19.46 8.02 3.89
N ILE A 173 -18.63 7.11 4.43
CA ILE A 173 -18.36 7.05 5.87
C ILE A 173 -17.63 8.31 6.36
N ALA A 174 -16.76 8.89 5.54
CA ALA A 174 -15.99 10.10 5.88
C ALA A 174 -16.83 11.38 5.94
N GLN A 175 -18.09 11.36 5.49
CA GLN A 175 -18.97 12.54 5.43
C GLN A 175 -19.97 12.60 6.62
N LYS A 176 -19.86 11.70 7.58
CA LYS A 176 -20.67 11.71 8.81
C LYS A 176 -19.87 12.23 9.99
#